data_b76b35897d7ebc98b61a7d7721b65d6a
#
_entry.id   b76b35897d7ebc98b61a7d7721b65d6a
#
_cell.length_a   1.000
_cell.length_b   1.000
_cell.length_c   1.000
_cell.angle_alpha   90.00
_cell.angle_beta   90.00
_cell.angle_gamma   90.00
#
_symmetry.space_group_name_H-M   'P 1'
#
loop_
_entity.id
_entity.type
_entity.pdbx_description
1 polymer ?
#
loop_
_entity_poly.entity_id
_entity_poly.type
_entity_poly.pdbx_seq_one_letter_code
_entity_poly.pdbx_strand_id
1 'polypeptide(L)'
;AHAAWLLQRARKGMLAQPRYAGGTFEGGADAATVEDVVRWGSAGGAQILGLAQTGTLQVGMQADLAIYRLDDPRYFGLHDMAIGPVACGGRAALKALLLNGRPIVEDDAIPGLDLDAMRHDALAAVRTLQQRAAV
;
A
#
# COMPACT_ATOMS: atom_id res chain seq x y z
N ALA A 1 -0.97 -2.42 2.56
CA ALA A 1 -2.20 -2.78 1.85
C ALA A 1 -2.34 -4.30 1.71
N HIS A 2 -1.40 -5.00 1.04
CA HIS A 2 -1.48 -6.44 0.77
C HIS A 2 -1.65 -7.30 2.04
N ALA A 3 -0.85 -7.08 3.08
CA ALA A 3 -0.96 -7.81 4.34
C ALA A 3 -2.33 -7.62 5.00
N ALA A 4 -2.88 -6.42 5.01
CA ALA A 4 -4.20 -6.14 5.55
C ALA A 4 -5.29 -6.91 4.79
N TRP A 5 -5.20 -6.94 3.46
CA TRP A 5 -6.11 -7.71 2.60
C TRP A 5 -6.02 -9.21 2.88
N LEU A 6 -4.81 -9.80 2.94
CA LEU A 6 -4.61 -11.21 3.23
C LEU A 6 -5.11 -11.60 4.63
N LEU A 7 -4.77 -10.80 5.65
CA LEU A 7 -5.19 -11.08 7.03
C LEU A 7 -6.71 -11.04 7.20
N GLN A 8 -7.38 -10.10 6.57
CA GLN A 8 -8.85 -10.03 6.61
C GLN A 8 -9.49 -11.22 5.89
N ARG A 9 -8.94 -11.64 4.76
CA ARG A 9 -9.41 -12.84 4.05
C ARG A 9 -9.16 -14.12 4.85
N ALA A 10 -7.97 -14.26 5.43
CA ALA A 10 -7.63 -15.41 6.29
C ALA A 10 -8.56 -15.46 7.52
N ARG A 11 -8.78 -14.33 8.20
CA ARG A 11 -9.71 -14.25 9.33
C ARG A 11 -11.12 -14.69 8.94
N LYS A 12 -11.64 -14.22 7.82
CA LYS A 12 -12.98 -14.61 7.32
C LYS A 12 -13.02 -16.10 6.98
N GLY A 13 -11.98 -16.65 6.34
CA GLY A 13 -11.86 -18.07 6.07
C GLY A 13 -11.88 -18.91 7.34
N MET A 14 -11.12 -18.53 8.37
CA MET A 14 -11.10 -19.21 9.67
C MET A 14 -12.48 -19.18 10.36
N LEU A 15 -13.17 -18.04 10.32
CA LEU A 15 -14.51 -17.92 10.90
C LEU A 15 -15.59 -18.68 10.12
N ALA A 16 -15.37 -18.91 8.83
CA ALA A 16 -16.27 -19.71 7.99
C ALA A 16 -16.00 -21.22 8.07
N GLN A 17 -14.83 -21.64 8.58
CA GLN A 17 -14.44 -23.06 8.67
C GLN A 17 -15.48 -23.97 9.35
N PRO A 18 -16.17 -23.58 10.45
CA PRO A 18 -17.21 -24.40 11.05
C PRO A 18 -18.44 -24.62 10.15
N ARG A 19 -18.59 -23.79 9.12
CA ARG A 19 -19.70 -23.84 8.14
C ARG A 19 -19.33 -24.63 6.89
N TYR A 20 -18.08 -25.12 6.81
CA TYR A 20 -17.61 -25.93 5.68
C TYR A 20 -18.11 -27.37 5.86
N ALA A 21 -19.32 -27.61 5.42
CA ALA A 21 -19.89 -28.98 5.34
C ALA A 21 -20.13 -29.30 3.86
N GLY A 22 -19.52 -30.41 3.39
CA GLY A 22 -19.89 -31.01 2.10
C GLY A 22 -19.34 -30.32 0.83
N GLY A 23 -18.21 -29.61 0.90
CA GLY A 23 -17.49 -29.12 -0.30
C GLY A 23 -17.97 -27.81 -0.88
N THR A 24 -18.92 -27.10 -0.25
CA THR A 24 -19.37 -25.76 -0.62
C THR A 24 -18.86 -24.72 0.38
N PHE A 25 -18.11 -23.74 -0.11
CA PHE A 25 -17.64 -22.61 0.69
C PHE A 25 -18.57 -21.42 0.53
N GLU A 26 -19.41 -21.18 1.51
CA GLU A 26 -20.37 -20.06 1.51
C GLU A 26 -19.82 -18.74 2.12
N GLY A 27 -18.53 -18.61 2.30
CA GLY A 27 -17.94 -17.48 3.02
C GLY A 27 -17.24 -16.43 2.16
N GLY A 28 -17.23 -16.59 0.83
CA GLY A 28 -16.45 -15.72 -0.06
C GLY A 28 -17.03 -14.33 -0.28
N ALA A 29 -18.34 -14.15 -0.19
CA ALA A 29 -19.03 -12.90 -0.49
C ALA A 29 -18.71 -11.77 0.52
N ASP A 30 -18.40 -12.12 1.76
CA ASP A 30 -18.09 -11.17 2.83
C ASP A 30 -16.59 -10.89 3.03
N ALA A 31 -15.73 -11.42 2.18
CA ALA A 31 -14.30 -11.19 2.29
C ALA A 31 -13.97 -9.75 1.87
N ALA A 32 -13.02 -9.13 2.57
CA ALA A 32 -12.55 -7.79 2.21
C ALA A 32 -12.08 -7.74 0.75
N THR A 33 -12.59 -6.77 0.02
CA THR A 33 -12.19 -6.49 -1.37
C THR A 33 -10.93 -5.63 -1.41
N VAL A 34 -10.36 -5.47 -2.60
CA VAL A 34 -9.25 -4.53 -2.82
C VAL A 34 -9.70 -3.10 -2.58
N GLU A 35 -10.92 -2.77 -3.00
CA GLU A 35 -11.53 -1.44 -2.82
C GLU A 35 -11.71 -1.10 -1.34
N ASP A 36 -12.10 -2.09 -0.51
CA ASP A 36 -12.17 -1.89 0.94
C ASP A 36 -10.82 -1.50 1.52
N VAL A 37 -9.76 -2.21 1.13
CA VAL A 37 -8.40 -1.93 1.63
C VAL A 37 -7.90 -0.57 1.16
N VAL A 38 -8.17 -0.20 -0.09
CA VAL A 38 -7.84 1.13 -0.60
C VAL A 38 -8.59 2.19 0.19
N ARG A 39 -9.89 2.01 0.42
CA ARG A 39 -10.71 2.94 1.21
C ARG A 39 -10.21 3.08 2.66
N TRP A 40 -9.80 1.98 3.30
CA TRP A 40 -9.23 2.05 4.66
C TRP A 40 -7.91 2.82 4.69
N GLY A 41 -7.05 2.64 3.69
CA GLY A 41 -5.76 3.33 3.60
C GLY A 41 -5.87 4.79 3.13
N SER A 42 -6.94 5.19 2.47
CA SER A 42 -7.17 6.54 1.97
C SER A 42 -8.18 7.31 2.82
N ALA A 43 -9.46 7.21 2.52
CA ALA A 43 -10.51 7.94 3.23
C ALA A 43 -10.57 7.60 4.73
N GLY A 44 -10.42 6.33 5.10
CA GLY A 44 -10.38 5.90 6.50
C GLY A 44 -9.16 6.46 7.24
N GLY A 45 -7.98 6.42 6.62
CA GLY A 45 -6.77 7.02 7.17
C GLY A 45 -6.90 8.54 7.35
N ALA A 46 -7.42 9.23 6.34
CA ALA A 46 -7.69 10.67 6.41
C ALA A 46 -8.65 11.02 7.55
N GLN A 47 -9.72 10.25 7.71
CA GLN A 47 -10.69 10.45 8.78
C GLN A 47 -10.05 10.30 10.17
N ILE A 48 -9.22 9.28 10.38
CA ILE A 48 -8.53 9.06 11.67
C ILE A 48 -7.58 10.22 11.99
N LEU A 49 -6.93 10.78 10.96
CA LEU A 49 -5.99 11.91 11.11
C LEU A 49 -6.69 13.28 11.15
N GLY A 50 -8.01 13.35 11.01
CA GLY A 50 -8.77 14.60 10.98
C GLY A 50 -8.54 15.42 9.70
N LEU A 51 -8.11 14.79 8.61
CA LEU A 51 -7.82 15.45 7.33
C LEU A 51 -9.10 15.46 6.46
N ALA A 52 -9.86 16.55 6.53
CA ALA A 52 -11.17 16.65 5.89
C ALA A 52 -11.13 16.81 4.36
N GLN A 53 -9.99 17.24 3.80
CA GLN A 53 -9.86 17.59 2.38
C GLN A 53 -9.01 16.62 1.56
N THR A 54 -8.71 15.43 2.09
CA THR A 54 -7.91 14.40 1.44
C THR A 54 -8.52 13.01 1.60
N GLY A 55 -7.97 12.01 0.94
CA GLY A 55 -8.39 10.60 1.03
C GLY A 55 -9.45 10.18 0.02
N THR A 56 -10.00 11.09 -0.77
CA THR A 56 -10.95 10.80 -1.87
C THR A 56 -10.63 11.62 -3.11
N LEU A 57 -10.94 11.06 -4.29
CA LEU A 57 -10.79 11.74 -5.57
C LEU A 57 -12.10 12.45 -5.93
N GLN A 58 -12.20 13.73 -5.54
CA GLN A 58 -13.36 14.57 -5.81
C GLN A 58 -12.94 15.99 -6.14
N VAL A 59 -13.74 16.70 -6.94
CA VAL A 59 -13.51 18.12 -7.23
C VAL A 59 -13.56 18.94 -5.92
N GLY A 60 -12.57 19.78 -5.71
CA GLY A 60 -12.44 20.59 -4.48
C GLY A 60 -11.63 19.93 -3.36
N MET A 61 -11.23 18.67 -3.50
CA MET A 61 -10.33 18.00 -2.57
C MET A 61 -8.86 18.29 -2.91
N GLN A 62 -7.98 18.09 -1.94
CA GLN A 62 -6.53 18.19 -2.17
C GLN A 62 -6.07 17.07 -3.10
N ALA A 63 -5.18 17.41 -4.02
CA ALA A 63 -4.63 16.48 -4.98
C ALA A 63 -3.45 15.69 -4.38
N ASP A 64 -3.75 14.87 -3.37
CA ASP A 64 -2.84 13.89 -2.77
C ASP A 64 -3.05 12.55 -3.47
N LEU A 65 -2.23 12.25 -4.47
CA LEU A 65 -2.46 11.17 -5.42
C LEU A 65 -1.26 10.24 -5.50
N ALA A 66 -1.49 8.94 -5.34
CA ALA A 66 -0.52 7.91 -5.67
C ALA A 66 -0.92 7.24 -6.99
N ILE A 67 -0.11 7.39 -8.02
CA ILE A 67 -0.32 6.83 -9.35
C ILE A 67 0.65 5.65 -9.51
N TYR A 68 0.11 4.45 -9.68
CA TYR A 68 0.90 3.22 -9.79
C TYR A 68 1.12 2.83 -11.25
N ARG A 69 2.26 2.21 -11.51
CA ARG A 69 2.54 1.53 -12.78
C ARG A 69 1.83 0.18 -12.78
N LEU A 70 1.21 -0.18 -13.91
CA LEU A 70 0.54 -1.47 -14.09
C LEU A 70 1.22 -2.34 -15.16
N ASP A 71 2.40 -1.94 -15.64
CA ASP A 71 3.18 -2.63 -16.65
C ASP A 71 4.16 -3.68 -16.08
N ASP A 72 4.03 -4.01 -14.80
CA ASP A 72 4.83 -5.06 -14.16
C ASP A 72 4.29 -6.44 -14.55
N PRO A 73 5.14 -7.39 -14.98
CA PRO A 73 4.75 -8.75 -15.34
C PRO A 73 3.95 -9.49 -14.26
N ARG A 74 4.12 -9.15 -12.98
CA ARG A 74 3.35 -9.73 -11.87
C ARG A 74 1.85 -9.45 -11.95
N TYR A 75 1.42 -8.46 -12.74
CA TYR A 75 0.02 -8.09 -12.91
C TYR A 75 -0.60 -8.74 -14.15
N PHE A 76 0.21 -9.35 -15.01
CA PHE A 76 -0.27 -9.95 -16.24
C PHE A 76 -1.13 -11.18 -15.93
N GLY A 77 -2.25 -11.30 -16.60
CA GLY A 77 -3.22 -12.37 -16.37
C GLY A 77 -4.21 -12.12 -15.23
N LEU A 78 -4.12 -10.98 -14.52
CA LEU A 78 -5.21 -10.57 -13.63
C LEU A 78 -6.45 -10.20 -14.47
N HIS A 79 -7.65 -10.54 -13.95
CA HIS A 79 -8.91 -10.14 -14.59
C HIS A 79 -9.09 -8.61 -14.62
N ASP A 80 -8.49 -7.92 -13.66
CA ASP A 80 -8.37 -6.47 -13.58
C ASP A 80 -6.97 -6.12 -13.06
N MET A 81 -6.14 -5.49 -13.86
CA MET A 81 -4.79 -5.09 -13.47
C MET A 81 -4.78 -4.00 -12.40
N ALA A 82 -5.86 -3.21 -12.27
CA ALA A 82 -5.96 -2.14 -11.27
C ALA A 82 -5.90 -2.67 -9.82
N ILE A 83 -6.28 -3.92 -9.59
CA ILE A 83 -6.15 -4.55 -8.26
C ILE A 83 -4.71 -4.97 -7.93
N GLY A 84 -3.84 -5.05 -8.92
CA GLY A 84 -2.47 -5.57 -8.81
C GLY A 84 -1.64 -4.98 -7.68
N PRO A 85 -1.60 -3.65 -7.51
CA PRO A 85 -0.82 -3.00 -6.43
C PRO A 85 -1.18 -3.47 -5.01
N VAL A 86 -2.39 -3.94 -4.79
CA VAL A 86 -2.83 -4.52 -3.51
C VAL A 86 -2.75 -6.04 -3.51
N ALA A 87 -3.26 -6.68 -4.57
CA ALA A 87 -3.47 -8.13 -4.59
C ALA A 87 -2.17 -8.94 -4.77
N CYS A 88 -1.20 -8.44 -5.56
CA CYS A 88 0.00 -9.21 -5.89
C CYS A 88 1.13 -9.11 -4.87
N GLY A 89 0.99 -8.26 -3.83
CA GLY A 89 2.03 -8.08 -2.83
C GLY A 89 3.30 -7.40 -3.36
N GLY A 90 4.33 -7.34 -2.50
CA GLY A 90 5.56 -6.62 -2.81
C GLY A 90 5.38 -5.10 -2.83
N ARG A 91 6.41 -4.37 -3.30
CA ARG A 91 6.36 -2.93 -3.48
C ARG A 91 5.81 -2.62 -4.87
N ALA A 92 4.65 -2.00 -4.93
CA ALA A 92 4.12 -1.49 -6.18
C ALA A 92 4.93 -0.27 -6.64
N ALA A 93 5.37 -0.25 -7.89
CA ALA A 93 6.12 0.86 -8.45
C ALA A 93 5.19 2.07 -8.68
N LEU A 94 5.65 3.24 -8.27
CA LEU A 94 4.95 4.49 -8.48
C LEU A 94 5.32 5.09 -9.85
N LYS A 95 4.31 5.51 -10.60
CA LYS A 95 4.51 6.43 -11.72
C LYS A 95 4.71 7.85 -11.20
N ALA A 96 3.88 8.24 -10.24
CA ALA A 96 4.01 9.53 -9.55
C ALA A 96 3.35 9.47 -8.17
N LEU A 97 3.85 10.27 -7.24
CA LEU A 97 3.19 10.62 -5.99
C LEU A 97 3.09 12.14 -5.92
N LEU A 98 1.86 12.62 -5.84
CA LEU A 98 1.58 14.04 -5.71
C LEU A 98 1.13 14.36 -4.29
N LEU A 99 1.59 15.48 -3.75
CA LEU A 99 1.11 16.06 -2.51
C LEU A 99 0.62 17.47 -2.82
N ASN A 100 -0.66 17.69 -2.59
CA ASN A 100 -1.34 18.94 -2.94
C ASN A 100 -1.05 19.38 -4.40
N GLY A 101 -1.08 18.41 -5.33
CA GLY A 101 -0.81 18.62 -6.76
C GLY A 101 0.66 18.75 -7.16
N ARG A 102 1.60 18.73 -6.21
CA ARG A 102 3.05 18.82 -6.49
C ARG A 102 3.63 17.39 -6.54
N PRO A 103 4.36 17.02 -7.59
CA PRO A 103 5.04 15.75 -7.63
C PRO A 103 6.17 15.70 -6.61
N ILE A 104 6.18 14.68 -5.75
CA ILE A 104 7.25 14.39 -4.77
C ILE A 104 7.95 13.07 -5.05
N VAL A 105 7.33 12.20 -5.86
CA VAL A 105 7.96 11.02 -6.44
C VAL A 105 7.61 10.99 -7.91
N GLU A 106 8.58 10.73 -8.76
CA GLU A 106 8.44 10.55 -10.20
C GLU A 106 9.22 9.30 -10.64
N ASP A 107 8.55 8.42 -11.39
CA ASP A 107 9.11 7.15 -11.85
C ASP A 107 9.86 6.38 -10.75
N ASP A 108 9.21 6.29 -9.57
CA ASP A 108 9.69 5.57 -8.38
C ASP A 108 10.94 6.18 -7.71
N ALA A 109 11.35 7.38 -8.10
CA ALA A 109 12.46 8.14 -7.54
C ALA A 109 11.99 9.46 -6.91
N ILE A 110 12.69 9.92 -5.89
CA ILE A 110 12.47 11.26 -5.30
C ILE A 110 13.42 12.23 -6.01
N PRO A 111 12.90 13.23 -6.76
CA PRO A 111 13.74 14.20 -7.46
C PRO A 111 14.70 14.91 -6.52
N GLY A 112 15.98 14.97 -6.88
CA GLY A 112 17.00 15.65 -6.10
C GLY A 112 17.52 14.89 -4.87
N LEU A 113 17.04 13.70 -4.57
CA LEU A 113 17.56 12.86 -3.48
C LEU A 113 18.81 12.12 -3.94
N ASP A 114 19.95 12.42 -3.27
CA ASP A 114 21.19 11.65 -3.42
C ASP A 114 21.14 10.40 -2.53
N LEU A 115 20.80 9.26 -3.13
CA LEU A 115 20.69 7.98 -2.41
C LEU A 115 22.06 7.45 -1.96
N ASP A 116 23.14 7.77 -2.67
CA ASP A 116 24.49 7.32 -2.29
C ASP A 116 25.01 8.09 -1.08
N ALA A 117 24.81 9.40 -1.03
CA ALA A 117 25.09 10.20 0.14
C ALA A 117 24.27 9.73 1.35
N MET A 118 22.97 9.53 1.19
CA MET A 118 22.10 9.04 2.26
C MET A 118 22.52 7.66 2.77
N ARG A 119 22.91 6.74 1.89
CA ARG A 119 23.43 5.42 2.25
C ARG A 119 24.73 5.52 3.04
N HIS A 120 25.64 6.41 2.61
CA HIS A 120 26.90 6.65 3.31
C HIS A 120 26.65 7.14 4.75
N ASP A 121 25.79 8.13 4.91
CA ASP A 121 25.45 8.72 6.21
C ASP A 121 24.76 7.70 7.13
N ALA A 122 23.84 6.90 6.59
CA ALA A 122 23.16 5.84 7.33
C ALA A 122 24.14 4.78 7.85
N LEU A 123 25.12 4.36 7.01
CA LEU A 123 26.14 3.42 7.42
C LEU A 123 27.08 4.00 8.51
N ALA A 124 27.44 5.28 8.42
CA ALA A 124 28.22 5.97 9.45
C ALA A 124 27.47 6.04 10.79
N ALA A 125 26.17 6.36 10.75
CA ALA A 125 25.31 6.39 11.93
C ALA A 125 25.21 5.00 12.59
N VAL A 126 25.02 3.94 11.81
CA VAL A 126 24.97 2.55 12.33
C VAL A 126 26.29 2.18 13.02
N ARG A 127 27.44 2.47 12.39
CA ARG A 127 28.75 2.20 13.02
C ARG A 127 28.91 2.93 14.35
N THR A 128 28.50 4.20 14.41
CA THR A 128 28.55 4.98 15.66
C THR A 128 27.67 4.35 16.75
N LEU A 129 26.47 3.90 16.41
CA LEU A 129 25.58 3.21 17.35
C LEU A 129 26.17 1.90 17.85
N GLN A 130 26.75 1.09 16.95
CA GLN A 130 27.41 -0.17 17.32
C GLN A 130 28.59 0.06 18.26
N GLN A 131 29.41 1.07 17.99
CA GLN A 131 30.53 1.43 18.87
C GLN A 131 30.07 1.84 20.29
N ARG A 132 29.00 2.62 20.38
CA ARG A 132 28.40 3.02 21.66
C ARG A 132 27.74 1.87 22.42
N ALA A 133 27.19 0.89 21.72
CA ALA A 133 26.53 -0.27 22.31
C ALA A 133 27.55 -1.35 22.77
N ALA A 134 28.79 -1.31 22.30
CA ALA A 134 29.86 -2.26 22.64
C ALA A 134 30.67 -1.88 23.90
N VAL A 135 30.23 -0.85 24.63
CA VAL A 135 30.88 -0.38 25.89
C VAL A 135 30.23 -1.02 27.10
#